data_3950bd19ff05c7486ed82da093f3546b
#
_entry.id   3950bd19ff05c7486ed82da093f3546b
#
_cell.length_a   1.000
_cell.length_b   1.000
_cell.length_c   1.000
_cell.angle_alpha   90.00
_cell.angle_beta   90.00
_cell.angle_gamma   90.00
#
_symmetry.space_group_name_H-M   'P 1'
#
loop_
_entity.id
_entity.type
_entity.pdbx_description
1 polymer ?
#
loop_
_entity_poly.entity_id
_entity_poly.type
_entity_poly.pdbx_seq_one_letter_code
_entity_poly.pdbx_strand_id
1 'polypeptide(L)'
;MSNLTAPPSPANVAPLENDACYLAMKTHDARFDGSFFTAVTSTGIYCRPVCRVRTPRRENCRFFRHAAQAEAEGFRPCLRCRPELAPRAASWSTEDASRILALQAARLIDEPDAWSHGDDDSGPGAAQIAAKLGVSDRHLRRIFETQFGVSPLQYLQTRRLLAAKQLIADTRLPMTQVALASGFASVRRFNDAFVAHYGLNPSALRRAGGNAEAREGQPIEVRLGYRPPYDTAAMIGFFERHALRGVEAVAGSGHGMRFARTVRVQQGMRIHVGWLQLRFDTEREQLMLSVGDSLAPVLPIVISRVRAMFDLDADPIAINAALHERFPDGDGLRVPGTADGFELAVRAVLGQQITVAAARTIGSRLVEAFGEPIATPIDGLDRLFPTPAAIAAASGDALGQLGIVRQRQGALQALAREVIEGRLALHAGADVPSTLVALQALPGIGDWTAQYIAMRALRWPDAFPAGDVALQKALGVTTARAAAEASQAWRPWRGYAVLRAWHTLPASAAPGIRTSATSATAKAIQEPRTRTGTIA
;
A
#
# COMPACT_ATOMS: atom_id res chain seq x y z
N MET A 1 10.33 -30.93 43.84
CA MET A 1 9.00 -30.40 43.53
C MET A 1 9.21 -29.02 42.92
N SER A 2 9.35 -28.97 41.62
CA SER A 2 9.65 -27.74 40.88
C SER A 2 8.34 -27.02 40.54
N ASN A 3 8.19 -25.79 41.03
CA ASN A 3 7.11 -24.88 40.69
C ASN A 3 7.15 -24.56 39.20
N LEU A 4 6.32 -25.20 38.40
CA LEU A 4 5.95 -24.75 37.07
C LEU A 4 5.02 -23.55 37.22
N THR A 5 5.58 -22.35 37.11
CA THR A 5 4.81 -21.12 36.93
C THR A 5 4.00 -21.25 35.63
N ALA A 6 2.70 -21.04 35.74
CA ALA A 6 1.77 -21.01 34.62
C ALA A 6 2.26 -20.00 33.56
N PRO A 7 2.09 -20.29 32.23
CA PRO A 7 2.46 -19.35 31.20
C PRO A 7 1.62 -18.07 31.35
N PRO A 8 2.21 -16.88 31.07
CA PRO A 8 1.47 -15.63 31.13
C PRO A 8 0.28 -15.68 30.18
N SER A 9 -0.84 -15.21 30.66
CA SER A 9 -2.10 -15.04 29.92
C SER A 9 -1.87 -14.32 28.58
N PRO A 10 -2.61 -14.62 27.50
CA PRO A 10 -2.37 -14.06 26.17
C PRO A 10 -2.32 -12.53 26.26
N ALA A 11 -1.23 -11.96 25.70
CA ALA A 11 -0.97 -10.54 25.72
C ALA A 11 -2.19 -9.77 25.15
N ASN A 12 -2.91 -9.12 26.05
CA ASN A 12 -3.97 -8.17 25.74
C ASN A 12 -3.47 -7.16 24.72
N VAL A 13 -4.15 -7.07 23.58
CA VAL A 13 -4.15 -5.80 22.85
C VAL A 13 -4.57 -4.76 23.87
N ALA A 14 -3.67 -3.86 24.27
CA ALA A 14 -3.92 -2.90 25.32
C ALA A 14 -5.31 -2.28 25.11
N PRO A 15 -6.20 -2.27 26.11
CA PRO A 15 -7.53 -1.71 25.95
C PRO A 15 -7.36 -0.27 25.45
N LEU A 16 -8.28 0.20 24.57
CA LEU A 16 -8.29 1.59 24.18
C LEU A 16 -8.44 2.42 25.47
N GLU A 17 -7.44 3.24 25.76
CA GLU A 17 -7.56 4.21 26.84
C GLU A 17 -8.57 5.26 26.41
N ASN A 18 -9.78 5.12 26.89
CA ASN A 18 -10.93 5.93 26.48
C ASN A 18 -10.69 7.44 26.61
N ASP A 19 -9.90 7.86 27.59
CA ASP A 19 -9.61 9.28 27.81
C ASP A 19 -8.54 9.80 26.86
N ALA A 20 -7.54 8.99 26.51
CA ALA A 20 -6.58 9.31 25.45
C ALA A 20 -7.27 9.40 24.08
N CYS A 21 -8.17 8.47 23.77
CA CYS A 21 -8.96 8.52 22.54
C CYS A 21 -9.86 9.78 22.48
N TYR A 22 -10.47 10.16 23.62
CA TYR A 22 -11.27 11.38 23.68
C TYR A 22 -10.44 12.65 23.46
N LEU A 23 -9.24 12.70 24.05
CA LEU A 23 -8.33 13.82 23.86
C LEU A 23 -7.86 13.94 22.41
N ALA A 24 -7.46 12.83 21.79
CA ALA A 24 -7.06 12.78 20.38
C ALA A 24 -8.20 13.22 19.44
N MET A 25 -9.44 12.79 19.70
CA MET A 25 -10.62 13.23 18.96
C MET A 25 -10.92 14.71 19.17
N LYS A 26 -10.80 15.23 20.41
CA LYS A 26 -11.04 16.64 20.75
C LYS A 26 -10.05 17.58 20.08
N THR A 27 -8.81 17.15 19.91
CA THR A 27 -7.75 17.91 19.23
C THR A 27 -7.70 17.66 17.72
N HIS A 28 -8.57 16.80 17.19
CA HIS A 28 -8.56 16.37 15.78
C HIS A 28 -7.22 15.84 15.32
N ASP A 29 -6.52 15.11 16.18
CA ASP A 29 -5.14 14.66 15.95
C ASP A 29 -5.09 13.61 14.82
N ALA A 30 -4.54 14.04 13.67
CA ALA A 30 -4.44 13.22 12.47
C ALA A 30 -3.55 11.97 12.64
N ARG A 31 -2.63 11.97 13.61
CA ARG A 31 -1.78 10.82 13.92
C ARG A 31 -2.58 9.59 14.34
N PHE A 32 -3.74 9.80 14.95
CA PHE A 32 -4.62 8.72 15.39
C PHE A 32 -5.68 8.31 14.35
N ASP A 33 -5.67 8.93 13.17
CA ASP A 33 -6.65 8.61 12.14
C ASP A 33 -6.57 7.14 11.70
N GLY A 34 -7.72 6.44 11.74
CA GLY A 34 -7.81 5.00 11.47
C GLY A 34 -7.27 4.07 12.58
N SER A 35 -6.69 4.62 13.68
CA SER A 35 -6.28 3.82 14.84
C SER A 35 -7.46 3.46 15.73
N PHE A 36 -8.49 4.31 15.76
CA PHE A 36 -9.77 4.08 16.41
C PHE A 36 -10.88 4.89 15.73
N PHE A 37 -12.12 4.59 16.09
CA PHE A 37 -13.31 5.31 15.67
C PHE A 37 -14.10 5.73 16.91
N THR A 38 -14.65 6.95 16.89
CA THR A 38 -15.49 7.49 17.96
C THR A 38 -16.95 7.38 17.58
N ALA A 39 -17.72 6.58 18.27
CA ALA A 39 -19.17 6.49 18.11
C ALA A 39 -19.88 7.37 19.12
N VAL A 40 -20.87 8.12 18.66
CA VAL A 40 -21.64 9.08 19.47
C VAL A 40 -23.04 8.55 19.71
N THR A 41 -23.32 8.16 20.94
CA THR A 41 -24.58 7.48 21.33
C THR A 41 -25.82 8.33 21.07
N SER A 42 -25.72 9.66 21.22
CA SER A 42 -26.84 10.56 20.99
C SER A 42 -27.24 10.72 19.51
N THR A 43 -26.36 10.35 18.58
CA THR A 43 -26.61 10.51 17.13
C THR A 43 -26.64 9.17 16.38
N GLY A 44 -26.15 8.10 16.98
CA GLY A 44 -25.97 6.81 16.33
C GLY A 44 -24.92 6.81 15.22
N ILE A 45 -23.97 7.78 15.23
CA ILE A 45 -22.97 7.95 14.19
C ILE A 45 -21.59 7.70 14.75
N TYR A 46 -20.74 6.98 13.99
CA TYR A 46 -19.31 6.90 14.29
C TYR A 46 -18.46 7.73 13.33
N CYS A 47 -17.40 8.32 13.87
CA CYS A 47 -16.53 9.29 13.20
C CYS A 47 -15.06 8.87 13.29
N ARG A 48 -14.25 9.39 12.37
CA ARG A 48 -12.79 9.41 12.50
C ARG A 48 -12.36 10.38 13.62
N PRO A 49 -11.21 10.19 14.28
CA PRO A 49 -10.66 11.16 15.24
C PRO A 49 -10.53 12.58 14.68
N VAL A 50 -10.23 12.70 13.39
CA VAL A 50 -10.03 13.98 12.67
C VAL A 50 -11.34 14.70 12.26
N CYS A 51 -12.48 14.22 12.68
CA CYS A 51 -13.78 14.76 12.28
C CYS A 51 -14.02 16.16 12.85
N ARG A 52 -14.16 17.16 11.98
CA ARG A 52 -14.42 18.57 12.35
C ARG A 52 -15.91 18.86 12.62
N VAL A 53 -16.64 17.94 13.25
CA VAL A 53 -17.96 18.19 13.80
C VAL A 53 -17.84 18.77 15.22
N ARG A 54 -18.93 19.36 15.73
CA ARG A 54 -18.96 19.80 17.13
C ARG A 54 -18.57 18.63 18.03
N THR A 55 -17.56 18.83 18.88
CA THR A 55 -17.06 17.82 19.82
C THR A 55 -18.20 17.32 20.70
N PRO A 56 -18.55 16.03 20.69
CA PRO A 56 -19.56 15.46 21.56
C PRO A 56 -19.07 15.46 23.01
N ARG A 57 -20.01 15.39 23.97
CA ARG A 57 -19.65 15.23 25.38
C ARG A 57 -19.04 13.85 25.60
N ARG A 58 -18.07 13.76 26.52
CA ARG A 58 -17.31 12.52 26.80
C ARG A 58 -18.22 11.33 27.14
N GLU A 59 -19.27 11.55 27.92
CA GLU A 59 -20.25 10.56 28.32
C GLU A 59 -21.01 9.91 27.15
N ASN A 60 -21.12 10.63 26.01
CA ASN A 60 -21.78 10.14 24.81
C ASN A 60 -20.81 9.47 23.82
N CYS A 61 -19.52 9.35 24.16
CA CYS A 61 -18.51 8.77 23.27
C CYS A 61 -18.18 7.33 23.66
N ARG A 62 -18.24 6.45 22.66
CA ARG A 62 -17.70 5.08 22.71
C ARG A 62 -16.60 4.96 21.66
N PHE A 63 -15.55 4.22 21.98
CA PHE A 63 -14.37 4.10 21.11
C PHE A 63 -14.21 2.66 20.66
N PHE A 64 -13.96 2.49 19.36
CA PHE A 64 -13.81 1.19 18.71
C PHE A 64 -12.53 1.17 17.87
N ARG A 65 -11.78 0.07 17.89
CA ARG A 65 -10.58 -0.07 17.04
C ARG A 65 -10.93 -0.24 15.58
N HIS A 66 -12.05 -0.90 15.31
CA HIS A 66 -12.46 -1.22 13.95
C HIS A 66 -13.86 -0.66 13.66
N ALA A 67 -14.04 -0.13 12.44
CA ALA A 67 -15.33 0.36 11.96
C ALA A 67 -16.43 -0.72 12.11
N ALA A 68 -16.10 -1.99 11.81
CA ALA A 68 -17.00 -3.12 11.92
C ALA A 68 -17.55 -3.33 13.34
N GLN A 69 -16.76 -3.02 14.38
CA GLN A 69 -17.24 -3.09 15.77
C GLN A 69 -18.27 -2.02 16.07
N ALA A 70 -18.05 -0.78 15.59
CA ALA A 70 -19.02 0.30 15.74
C ALA A 70 -20.33 -0.02 14.99
N GLU A 71 -20.21 -0.58 13.78
CA GLU A 71 -21.37 -0.97 12.98
C GLU A 71 -22.13 -2.15 13.58
N ALA A 72 -21.44 -3.13 14.15
CA ALA A 72 -22.08 -4.24 14.89
C ALA A 72 -22.89 -3.76 16.11
N GLU A 73 -22.50 -2.64 16.71
CA GLU A 73 -23.22 -1.98 17.80
C GLU A 73 -24.31 -1.01 17.29
N GLY A 74 -24.60 -1.02 15.99
CA GLY A 74 -25.68 -0.23 15.38
C GLY A 74 -25.33 1.22 15.04
N PHE A 75 -24.06 1.62 15.14
CA PHE A 75 -23.62 2.94 14.70
C PHE A 75 -23.39 2.96 13.19
N ARG A 76 -23.75 4.05 12.54
CA ARG A 76 -23.54 4.27 11.11
C ARG A 76 -22.36 5.23 10.83
N PRO A 77 -21.65 5.10 9.71
CA PRO A 77 -20.52 5.96 9.39
C PRO A 77 -20.93 7.39 9.13
N CYS A 78 -20.11 8.32 9.61
CA CYS A 78 -20.29 9.75 9.39
C CYS A 78 -20.13 10.10 7.90
N LEU A 79 -21.07 10.88 7.36
CA LEU A 79 -21.03 11.34 5.97
C LEU A 79 -20.02 12.48 5.75
N ARG A 80 -19.68 13.22 6.81
CA ARG A 80 -18.79 14.39 6.73
C ARG A 80 -17.30 13.99 6.78
N CYS A 81 -16.88 13.21 7.78
CA CYS A 81 -15.47 12.82 7.92
C CYS A 81 -15.11 11.58 7.10
N ARG A 82 -16.12 10.86 6.60
CA ARG A 82 -15.91 9.75 5.68
C ARG A 82 -14.97 8.68 6.24
N PRO A 83 -15.44 7.81 7.16
CA PRO A 83 -14.61 6.77 7.77
C PRO A 83 -13.91 5.85 6.77
N GLU A 84 -14.44 5.70 5.56
CA GLU A 84 -13.82 4.95 4.46
C GLU A 84 -12.49 5.53 3.98
N LEU A 85 -12.20 6.80 4.26
CA LEU A 85 -10.92 7.45 3.94
C LEU A 85 -9.85 7.21 5.00
N ALA A 86 -10.22 6.65 6.17
CA ALA A 86 -9.26 6.40 7.23
C ALA A 86 -8.14 5.47 6.76
N PRO A 87 -6.87 5.77 7.08
CA PRO A 87 -5.78 4.82 6.89
C PRO A 87 -6.08 3.50 7.60
N ARG A 88 -5.73 2.38 6.99
CA ARG A 88 -5.97 1.05 7.57
C ARG A 88 -4.97 0.79 8.69
N ALA A 89 -5.42 0.18 9.79
CA ALA A 89 -4.50 -0.25 10.84
C ALA A 89 -3.78 -1.53 10.38
N ALA A 90 -2.47 -1.43 10.13
CA ALA A 90 -1.61 -2.58 9.89
C ALA A 90 -0.84 -2.90 11.17
N SER A 91 -1.19 -3.99 11.86
CA SER A 91 -0.41 -4.48 13.00
C SER A 91 0.26 -5.79 12.65
N TRP A 92 1.57 -5.88 12.95
CA TRP A 92 2.36 -7.09 12.84
C TRP A 92 2.73 -7.56 14.25
N SER A 93 2.46 -8.83 14.57
CA SER A 93 2.85 -9.45 15.82
C SER A 93 3.34 -10.87 15.57
N THR A 94 4.37 -11.27 16.30
CA THR A 94 4.98 -12.61 16.22
C THR A 94 4.53 -13.54 17.35
N GLU A 95 3.67 -13.08 18.27
CA GLU A 95 3.53 -13.72 19.57
C GLU A 95 2.39 -14.72 19.73
N ASP A 96 1.41 -14.77 18.80
CA ASP A 96 0.28 -15.72 18.87
C ASP A 96 -0.14 -16.22 17.50
N ALA A 97 -0.05 -17.52 17.25
CA ALA A 97 -0.43 -18.15 15.99
C ALA A 97 -1.89 -17.87 15.60
N SER A 98 -2.82 -17.86 16.59
CA SER A 98 -4.23 -17.54 16.34
C SER A 98 -4.41 -16.08 15.92
N ARG A 99 -3.68 -15.17 16.54
CA ARG A 99 -3.68 -13.75 16.19
C ARG A 99 -3.08 -13.52 14.80
N ILE A 100 -1.97 -14.19 14.48
CA ILE A 100 -1.35 -14.14 13.14
C ILE A 100 -2.35 -14.59 12.08
N LEU A 101 -3.02 -15.73 12.28
CA LEU A 101 -4.03 -16.25 11.35
C LEU A 101 -5.24 -15.31 11.22
N ALA A 102 -5.74 -14.74 12.31
CA ALA A 102 -6.83 -13.77 12.26
C ALA A 102 -6.44 -12.49 11.50
N LEU A 103 -5.21 -11.98 11.69
CA LEU A 103 -4.68 -10.84 10.96
C LEU A 103 -4.45 -11.17 9.47
N GLN A 104 -3.97 -12.36 9.15
CA GLN A 104 -3.86 -12.82 7.76
C GLN A 104 -5.22 -12.93 7.08
N ALA A 105 -6.24 -13.45 7.80
CA ALA A 105 -7.61 -13.48 7.31
C ALA A 105 -8.14 -12.07 7.02
N ALA A 106 -7.94 -11.13 7.93
CA ALA A 106 -8.36 -9.74 7.74
C ALA A 106 -7.68 -9.10 6.52
N ARG A 107 -6.38 -9.35 6.31
CA ARG A 107 -5.67 -8.89 5.11
C ARG A 107 -6.24 -9.47 3.84
N LEU A 108 -6.52 -10.78 3.81
CA LEU A 108 -7.16 -11.41 2.65
C LEU A 108 -8.54 -10.80 2.37
N ILE A 109 -9.30 -10.46 3.42
CA ILE A 109 -10.59 -9.77 3.28
C ILE A 109 -10.41 -8.32 2.84
N ASP A 110 -9.36 -7.63 3.30
CA ASP A 110 -9.07 -6.25 2.94
C ASP A 110 -8.63 -6.07 1.48
N GLU A 111 -8.18 -7.14 0.83
CA GLU A 111 -7.83 -7.11 -0.60
C GLU A 111 -9.09 -7.28 -1.46
N PRO A 112 -9.50 -6.25 -2.24
CA PRO A 112 -10.70 -6.33 -3.06
C PRO A 112 -10.65 -7.40 -4.16
N ASP A 113 -9.47 -7.88 -4.54
CA ASP A 113 -9.29 -9.03 -5.43
C ASP A 113 -9.99 -10.29 -4.88
N ALA A 114 -10.05 -10.43 -3.55
CA ALA A 114 -10.75 -11.53 -2.89
C ALA A 114 -12.28 -11.37 -2.87
N TRP A 115 -12.84 -10.21 -3.27
CA TRP A 115 -14.28 -9.97 -3.27
C TRP A 115 -14.99 -10.50 -4.51
N SER A 116 -14.24 -10.91 -5.52
CA SER A 116 -14.78 -11.46 -6.76
C SER A 116 -15.56 -12.75 -6.48
N HIS A 117 -16.76 -12.83 -7.03
CA HIS A 117 -17.60 -14.01 -6.95
C HIS A 117 -17.00 -15.08 -7.87
N GLY A 118 -16.79 -16.29 -7.35
CA GLY A 118 -16.80 -17.48 -8.19
C GLY A 118 -18.20 -17.64 -8.79
N ASP A 119 -18.37 -18.54 -9.73
CA ASP A 119 -19.65 -18.82 -10.42
C ASP A 119 -20.80 -19.16 -9.45
N ASP A 120 -20.52 -19.35 -8.19
CA ASP A 120 -21.48 -19.57 -7.12
C ASP A 120 -21.74 -18.25 -6.35
N ASP A 121 -22.99 -17.86 -6.24
CA ASP A 121 -23.56 -16.57 -5.77
C ASP A 121 -23.18 -16.17 -4.32
N SER A 122 -22.34 -16.96 -3.69
CA SER A 122 -21.85 -16.81 -2.32
C SER A 122 -20.44 -16.27 -2.25
N GLY A 123 -20.04 -15.11 -2.65
CA GLY A 123 -18.67 -14.51 -2.53
C GLY A 123 -17.63 -15.30 -1.69
N PRO A 124 -16.39 -14.89 -1.52
CA PRO A 124 -15.43 -15.67 -0.75
C PRO A 124 -15.96 -15.89 0.66
N GLY A 125 -16.58 -17.04 0.87
CA GLY A 125 -17.11 -17.42 2.17
C GLY A 125 -15.96 -17.60 3.17
N ALA A 126 -16.26 -17.49 4.46
CA ALA A 126 -15.30 -17.80 5.52
C ALA A 126 -14.56 -19.13 5.28
N ALA A 127 -15.25 -20.11 4.66
CA ALA A 127 -14.67 -21.39 4.28
C ALA A 127 -13.53 -21.29 3.26
N GLN A 128 -13.63 -20.41 2.24
CA GLN A 128 -12.56 -20.22 1.26
C GLN A 128 -11.34 -19.51 1.87
N ILE A 129 -11.58 -18.54 2.74
CA ILE A 129 -10.50 -17.86 3.48
C ILE A 129 -9.83 -18.85 4.43
N ALA A 130 -10.61 -19.68 5.13
CA ALA A 130 -10.12 -20.72 6.02
C ALA A 130 -9.25 -21.76 5.25
N ALA A 131 -9.71 -22.19 4.08
CA ALA A 131 -8.97 -23.11 3.21
C ALA A 131 -7.62 -22.50 2.76
N LYS A 132 -7.59 -21.23 2.36
CA LYS A 132 -6.34 -20.52 2.00
C LYS A 132 -5.37 -20.43 3.19
N LEU A 133 -5.88 -20.38 4.41
CA LEU A 133 -5.07 -20.31 5.64
C LEU A 133 -4.76 -21.70 6.24
N GLY A 134 -5.23 -22.78 5.61
CA GLY A 134 -5.00 -24.13 6.10
C GLY A 134 -5.71 -24.46 7.42
N VAL A 135 -6.83 -23.77 7.75
CA VAL A 135 -7.59 -23.96 8.98
C VAL A 135 -9.06 -24.30 8.70
N SER A 136 -9.78 -24.83 9.70
CA SER A 136 -11.21 -25.03 9.57
C SER A 136 -11.98 -23.70 9.69
N ASP A 137 -13.13 -23.58 9.00
CA ASP A 137 -14.02 -22.41 9.08
C ASP A 137 -14.43 -22.08 10.54
N ARG A 138 -14.75 -23.11 11.34
CA ARG A 138 -15.06 -22.93 12.75
C ARG A 138 -13.91 -22.34 13.56
N HIS A 139 -12.68 -22.79 13.30
CA HIS A 139 -11.50 -22.26 13.97
C HIS A 139 -11.24 -20.80 13.55
N LEU A 140 -11.32 -20.53 12.25
CA LEU A 140 -11.17 -19.17 11.72
C LEU A 140 -12.19 -18.22 12.35
N ARG A 141 -13.47 -18.55 12.38
CA ARG A 141 -14.51 -17.71 13.00
C ARG A 141 -14.16 -17.39 14.44
N ARG A 142 -13.83 -18.41 15.24
CA ARG A 142 -13.50 -18.23 16.66
C ARG A 142 -12.33 -17.29 16.88
N ILE A 143 -11.20 -17.49 16.18
CA ILE A 143 -10.01 -16.64 16.35
C ILE A 143 -10.24 -15.23 15.82
N PHE A 144 -11.02 -15.09 14.73
CA PHE A 144 -11.35 -13.81 14.14
C PHE A 144 -12.28 -13.00 15.05
N GLU A 145 -13.34 -13.60 15.59
CA GLU A 145 -14.23 -12.96 16.55
C GLU A 145 -13.49 -12.56 17.84
N THR A 146 -12.56 -13.39 18.31
CA THR A 146 -11.71 -13.06 19.47
C THR A 146 -10.85 -11.81 19.18
N GLN A 147 -10.30 -11.68 17.96
CA GLN A 147 -9.39 -10.58 17.60
C GLN A 147 -10.13 -9.31 17.18
N PHE A 148 -11.24 -9.42 16.44
CA PHE A 148 -11.92 -8.29 15.80
C PHE A 148 -13.28 -7.95 16.40
N GLY A 149 -13.82 -8.81 17.25
CA GLY A 149 -15.14 -8.61 17.87
C GLY A 149 -16.32 -8.83 16.91
N VAL A 150 -16.06 -9.27 15.68
CA VAL A 150 -17.07 -9.54 14.65
C VAL A 150 -16.67 -10.77 13.84
N SER A 151 -17.63 -11.42 13.17
CA SER A 151 -17.32 -12.55 12.28
C SER A 151 -16.61 -12.09 11.00
N PRO A 152 -15.86 -12.99 10.31
CA PRO A 152 -15.23 -12.68 9.03
C PRO A 152 -16.20 -12.14 7.97
N LEU A 153 -17.43 -12.65 7.93
CA LEU A 153 -18.46 -12.21 7.00
C LEU A 153 -18.98 -10.80 7.31
N GLN A 154 -19.19 -10.48 8.58
CA GLN A 154 -19.57 -9.11 8.99
C GLN A 154 -18.45 -8.11 8.65
N TYR A 155 -17.21 -8.50 8.91
CA TYR A 155 -16.05 -7.68 8.54
C TYR A 155 -15.99 -7.44 7.02
N LEU A 156 -16.15 -8.49 6.20
CA LEU A 156 -16.21 -8.38 4.74
C LEU A 156 -17.34 -7.46 4.27
N GLN A 157 -18.53 -7.62 4.86
CA GLN A 157 -19.69 -6.78 4.52
C GLN A 157 -19.42 -5.30 4.83
N THR A 158 -18.85 -5.00 5.99
CA THR A 158 -18.41 -3.63 6.33
C THR A 158 -17.42 -3.09 5.31
N ARG A 159 -16.41 -3.88 4.92
CA ARG A 159 -15.41 -3.45 3.92
C ARG A 159 -16.06 -3.14 2.56
N ARG A 160 -16.96 -4.00 2.08
CA ARG A 160 -17.70 -3.78 0.82
C ARG A 160 -18.59 -2.53 0.90
N LEU A 161 -19.31 -2.34 1.99
CA LEU A 161 -20.19 -1.17 2.17
C LEU A 161 -19.40 0.14 2.31
N LEU A 162 -18.26 0.14 2.98
CA LEU A 162 -17.38 1.32 3.06
C LEU A 162 -16.79 1.65 1.69
N ALA A 163 -16.36 0.65 0.89
CA ALA A 163 -15.90 0.86 -0.47
C ALA A 163 -17.04 1.43 -1.34
N ALA A 164 -18.24 0.86 -1.27
CA ALA A 164 -19.40 1.38 -1.99
C ALA A 164 -19.72 2.82 -1.60
N LYS A 165 -19.68 3.14 -0.30
CA LYS A 165 -19.89 4.50 0.20
C LYS A 165 -18.86 5.48 -0.36
N GLN A 166 -17.58 5.08 -0.42
CA GLN A 166 -16.52 5.87 -1.04
C GLN A 166 -16.81 6.13 -2.52
N LEU A 167 -17.14 5.08 -3.29
CA LEU A 167 -17.47 5.21 -4.71
C LEU A 167 -18.68 6.10 -4.95
N ILE A 168 -19.74 6.00 -4.14
CA ILE A 168 -20.92 6.87 -4.23
C ILE A 168 -20.56 8.34 -3.98
N ALA A 169 -19.71 8.59 -2.99
CA ALA A 169 -19.38 9.94 -2.56
C ALA A 169 -18.30 10.61 -3.43
N ASP A 170 -17.33 9.84 -3.96
CA ASP A 170 -16.23 10.40 -4.76
C ASP A 170 -16.49 10.33 -6.27
N THR A 171 -17.34 9.39 -6.72
CA THR A 171 -17.50 9.11 -8.14
C THR A 171 -18.95 9.29 -8.59
N ARG A 172 -19.14 9.25 -9.91
CA ARG A 172 -20.47 9.26 -10.56
C ARG A 172 -20.81 7.96 -11.24
N LEU A 173 -20.09 6.92 -10.89
CA LEU A 173 -20.37 5.59 -11.42
C LEU A 173 -21.86 5.24 -11.24
N PRO A 174 -22.52 4.64 -12.25
CA PRO A 174 -23.86 4.10 -12.09
C PRO A 174 -23.94 3.18 -10.87
N MET A 175 -25.08 3.18 -10.17
CA MET A 175 -25.25 2.35 -8.97
C MET A 175 -25.03 0.85 -9.22
N THR A 176 -25.30 0.40 -10.45
CA THR A 176 -24.97 -0.96 -10.90
C THR A 176 -23.46 -1.22 -10.87
N GLN A 177 -22.67 -0.28 -11.37
CA GLN A 177 -21.21 -0.41 -11.35
C GLN A 177 -20.66 -0.30 -9.92
N VAL A 178 -21.20 0.60 -9.10
CA VAL A 178 -20.83 0.72 -7.68
C VAL A 178 -21.08 -0.61 -6.96
N ALA A 179 -22.26 -1.21 -7.13
CA ALA A 179 -22.62 -2.48 -6.50
C ALA A 179 -21.65 -3.60 -6.91
N LEU A 180 -21.42 -3.78 -8.20
CA LEU A 180 -20.54 -4.83 -8.74
C LEU A 180 -19.08 -4.61 -8.35
N ALA A 181 -18.56 -3.38 -8.48
CA ALA A 181 -17.19 -3.03 -8.11
C ALA A 181 -16.95 -3.23 -6.61
N SER A 182 -17.97 -3.01 -5.77
CA SER A 182 -17.89 -3.24 -4.32
C SER A 182 -18.11 -4.69 -3.90
N GLY A 183 -18.17 -5.62 -4.85
CA GLY A 183 -18.23 -7.05 -4.59
C GLY A 183 -19.63 -7.58 -4.27
N PHE A 184 -20.71 -6.88 -4.62
CA PHE A 184 -22.07 -7.40 -4.51
C PHE A 184 -22.50 -8.11 -5.80
N ALA A 185 -23.11 -9.27 -5.67
CA ALA A 185 -23.59 -10.08 -6.80
C ALA A 185 -24.73 -9.41 -7.58
N SER A 186 -25.51 -8.54 -6.94
CA SER A 186 -26.61 -7.83 -7.58
C SER A 186 -26.88 -6.48 -6.91
N VAL A 187 -27.46 -5.56 -7.70
CA VAL A 187 -27.91 -4.23 -7.22
C VAL A 187 -28.95 -4.36 -6.12
N ARG A 188 -29.82 -5.38 -6.19
CA ARG A 188 -30.83 -5.62 -5.16
C ARG A 188 -30.18 -5.93 -3.82
N ARG A 189 -29.27 -6.92 -3.76
CA ARG A 189 -28.55 -7.28 -2.53
C ARG A 189 -27.73 -6.11 -1.99
N PHE A 190 -27.12 -5.33 -2.88
CA PHE A 190 -26.42 -4.12 -2.52
C PHE A 190 -27.35 -3.12 -1.82
N ASN A 191 -28.49 -2.79 -2.44
CA ASN A 191 -29.46 -1.84 -1.88
C ASN A 191 -30.00 -2.31 -0.53
N ASP A 192 -30.38 -3.60 -0.42
CA ASP A 192 -30.90 -4.18 0.81
C ASP A 192 -29.85 -4.08 1.94
N ALA A 193 -28.61 -4.49 1.67
CA ALA A 193 -27.51 -4.40 2.63
C ALA A 193 -27.19 -2.96 3.01
N PHE A 194 -27.18 -2.04 2.05
CA PHE A 194 -26.87 -0.62 2.27
C PHE A 194 -27.95 0.05 3.12
N VAL A 195 -29.22 -0.20 2.82
CA VAL A 195 -30.36 0.34 3.59
C VAL A 195 -30.40 -0.25 4.99
N ALA A 196 -30.23 -1.59 5.12
CA ALA A 196 -30.21 -2.25 6.41
C ALA A 196 -29.10 -1.70 7.33
N HIS A 197 -27.95 -1.33 6.74
CA HIS A 197 -26.77 -0.91 7.51
C HIS A 197 -26.74 0.59 7.81
N TYR A 198 -27.13 1.43 6.85
CA TYR A 198 -27.00 2.90 6.95
C TYR A 198 -28.33 3.63 7.16
N GLY A 199 -29.47 2.95 7.08
CA GLY A 199 -30.79 3.54 7.22
C GLY A 199 -31.19 4.49 6.10
N LEU A 200 -30.44 4.50 4.98
CA LEU A 200 -30.71 5.35 3.81
C LEU A 200 -30.31 4.65 2.53
N ASN A 201 -30.94 4.98 1.41
CA ASN A 201 -30.58 4.37 0.14
C ASN A 201 -29.38 5.04 -0.52
N PRO A 202 -28.62 4.29 -1.35
CA PRO A 202 -27.42 4.78 -2.02
C PRO A 202 -27.64 6.08 -2.81
N SER A 203 -28.77 6.20 -3.52
CA SER A 203 -29.10 7.40 -4.29
C SER A 203 -29.36 8.63 -3.43
N ALA A 204 -29.87 8.46 -2.20
CA ALA A 204 -30.03 9.56 -1.25
C ALA A 204 -28.69 10.09 -0.77
N LEU A 205 -27.73 9.18 -0.51
CA LEU A 205 -26.36 9.56 -0.17
C LEU A 205 -25.69 10.39 -1.27
N ARG A 206 -25.85 10.00 -2.54
CA ARG A 206 -25.30 10.72 -3.70
C ARG A 206 -25.86 12.14 -3.80
N ARG A 207 -27.17 12.31 -3.64
CA ARG A 207 -27.81 13.64 -3.67
C ARG A 207 -27.33 14.55 -2.55
N ALA A 208 -27.12 13.99 -1.35
CA ALA A 208 -26.61 14.76 -0.21
C ALA A 208 -25.16 15.24 -0.38
N GLY A 209 -24.37 14.56 -1.24
CA GLY A 209 -22.96 14.90 -1.52
C GLY A 209 -22.74 16.10 -2.45
N GLY A 210 -23.79 16.66 -3.08
CA GLY A 210 -23.72 17.91 -3.87
C GLY A 210 -22.81 17.88 -5.10
N ASN A 211 -22.51 16.72 -5.64
CA ASN A 211 -21.58 16.58 -6.76
C ASN A 211 -22.22 17.06 -8.08
N ALA A 212 -21.61 18.03 -8.77
CA ALA A 212 -22.00 18.53 -10.08
C ALA A 212 -21.99 17.45 -11.15
N GLU A 213 -22.69 17.58 -12.28
CA GLU A 213 -22.86 16.56 -13.33
C GLU A 213 -21.55 16.02 -13.95
N ALA A 214 -21.43 14.73 -14.10
CA ALA A 214 -20.29 14.13 -14.79
C ALA A 214 -20.37 14.45 -16.29
N ARG A 215 -19.25 14.85 -16.86
CA ARG A 215 -19.09 14.85 -18.32
C ARG A 215 -18.43 13.52 -18.72
N GLU A 216 -18.98 12.86 -19.74
CA GLU A 216 -18.35 11.66 -20.31
C GLU A 216 -16.88 11.96 -20.68
N GLY A 217 -15.97 11.03 -20.38
CA GLY A 217 -14.55 11.16 -20.67
C GLY A 217 -13.71 11.90 -19.61
N GLN A 218 -14.31 12.32 -18.48
CA GLN A 218 -13.50 12.84 -17.37
C GLN A 218 -12.97 11.70 -16.48
N PRO A 219 -11.71 11.78 -16.02
CA PRO A 219 -11.14 10.78 -15.11
C PRO A 219 -11.94 10.69 -13.80
N ILE A 220 -12.01 9.48 -13.28
CA ILE A 220 -12.63 9.21 -11.98
C ILE A 220 -11.69 9.69 -10.88
N GLU A 221 -12.11 10.63 -10.04
CA GLU A 221 -11.31 11.13 -8.93
C GLU A 221 -11.68 10.47 -7.61
N VAL A 222 -10.67 10.04 -6.85
CA VAL A 222 -10.81 9.43 -5.53
C VAL A 222 -9.82 10.04 -4.56
N ARG A 223 -10.24 10.23 -3.30
CA ARG A 223 -9.41 10.77 -2.22
C ARG A 223 -8.98 9.66 -1.28
N LEU A 224 -7.68 9.60 -0.97
CA LEU A 224 -7.09 8.61 -0.09
C LEU A 224 -6.37 9.31 1.06
N GLY A 225 -6.81 9.09 2.30
CA GLY A 225 -6.15 9.65 3.49
C GLY A 225 -4.88 8.89 3.85
N TYR A 226 -3.92 9.59 4.46
CA TYR A 226 -2.73 9.02 5.10
C TYR A 226 -2.48 9.67 6.46
N ARG A 227 -1.63 9.06 7.30
CA ARG A 227 -1.23 9.62 8.60
C ARG A 227 0.07 10.41 8.45
N PRO A 228 0.15 11.66 8.99
CA PRO A 228 1.41 12.37 9.11
C PRO A 228 2.28 11.81 10.27
N PRO A 229 3.62 12.04 10.23
CA PRO A 229 4.36 12.69 9.15
C PRO A 229 4.52 11.78 7.93
N TYR A 230 4.63 12.40 6.73
CA TYR A 230 4.86 11.72 5.49
C TYR A 230 5.76 12.58 4.57
N ASP A 231 6.94 12.10 4.25
CA ASP A 231 7.83 12.73 3.26
C ASP A 231 7.37 12.39 1.84
N THR A 232 6.43 13.20 1.35
CA THR A 232 5.85 13.04 0.01
C THR A 232 6.88 13.30 -1.09
N ALA A 233 7.85 14.18 -0.84
CA ALA A 233 8.90 14.51 -1.80
C ALA A 233 9.86 13.33 -1.98
N ALA A 234 10.30 12.69 -0.89
CA ALA A 234 11.12 11.49 -0.95
C ALA A 234 10.40 10.35 -1.69
N MET A 235 9.11 10.18 -1.45
CA MET A 235 8.30 9.14 -2.11
C MET A 235 8.19 9.37 -3.62
N ILE A 236 7.79 10.56 -4.06
CA ILE A 236 7.69 10.87 -5.49
C ILE A 236 9.06 10.83 -6.15
N GLY A 237 10.10 11.38 -5.50
CA GLY A 237 11.48 11.32 -6.00
C GLY A 237 12.01 9.89 -6.13
N PHE A 238 11.54 8.96 -5.29
CA PHE A 238 11.85 7.54 -5.46
C PHE A 238 11.24 7.01 -6.77
N PHE A 239 9.94 7.22 -7.01
CA PHE A 239 9.30 6.75 -8.24
C PHE A 239 9.87 7.42 -9.50
N GLU A 240 10.19 8.70 -9.45
CA GLU A 240 10.84 9.42 -10.55
C GLU A 240 12.17 8.78 -10.96
N ARG A 241 13.03 8.48 -9.98
CA ARG A 241 14.33 7.82 -10.24
C ARG A 241 14.21 6.43 -10.85
N HIS A 242 13.12 5.72 -10.54
CA HIS A 242 12.89 4.35 -10.98
C HIS A 242 11.90 4.23 -12.15
N ALA A 243 11.35 5.34 -12.63
CA ALA A 243 10.31 5.35 -13.66
C ALA A 243 10.76 4.66 -14.94
N LEU A 244 9.96 3.70 -15.42
CA LEU A 244 10.16 3.03 -16.70
C LEU A 244 9.40 3.77 -17.80
N ARG A 245 10.09 4.08 -18.87
CA ARG A 245 9.52 4.71 -20.05
C ARG A 245 8.34 3.91 -20.61
N GLY A 246 7.26 4.58 -20.96
CA GLY A 246 6.03 3.98 -21.45
C GLY A 246 5.06 3.53 -20.36
N VAL A 247 5.56 3.18 -19.16
CA VAL A 247 4.75 2.66 -18.04
C VAL A 247 4.54 3.70 -16.96
N GLU A 248 5.54 4.53 -16.67
CA GLU A 248 5.52 5.51 -15.58
C GLU A 248 6.02 6.87 -16.05
N ALA A 249 5.38 7.93 -15.56
CA ALA A 249 5.77 9.32 -15.79
C ALA A 249 5.64 10.15 -14.52
N VAL A 250 6.55 11.08 -14.31
CA VAL A 250 6.48 12.12 -13.29
C VAL A 250 6.53 13.47 -13.96
N ALA A 251 5.61 14.35 -13.62
CA ALA A 251 5.52 15.69 -14.19
C ALA A 251 5.22 16.73 -13.10
N GLY A 252 5.61 17.99 -13.37
CA GLY A 252 5.42 19.10 -12.43
C GLY A 252 6.62 19.30 -11.51
N SER A 253 6.49 20.22 -10.56
CA SER A 253 7.52 20.54 -9.56
C SER A 253 6.90 20.91 -8.22
N GLY A 254 7.63 20.74 -7.12
CA GLY A 254 7.20 21.08 -5.77
C GLY A 254 5.87 20.37 -5.39
N HIS A 255 4.94 21.11 -4.81
CA HIS A 255 3.61 20.58 -4.42
C HIS A 255 2.72 20.21 -5.62
N GLY A 256 3.08 20.62 -6.84
CA GLY A 256 2.37 20.29 -8.07
C GLY A 256 2.84 18.98 -8.74
N MET A 257 3.79 18.27 -8.15
CA MET A 257 4.28 17.01 -8.72
C MET A 257 3.16 15.97 -8.83
N ARG A 258 3.12 15.33 -10.00
CA ARG A 258 2.18 14.27 -10.34
C ARG A 258 2.95 13.05 -10.76
N PHE A 259 2.57 11.91 -10.22
CA PHE A 259 3.04 10.62 -10.71
C PHE A 259 1.90 9.96 -11.48
N ALA A 260 2.21 9.36 -12.61
CA ALA A 260 1.24 8.62 -13.41
C ALA A 260 1.82 7.29 -13.86
N ARG A 261 0.94 6.29 -14.06
CA ARG A 261 1.34 5.00 -14.60
C ARG A 261 0.21 4.27 -15.30
N THR A 262 0.58 3.35 -16.16
CA THR A 262 -0.34 2.33 -16.69
C THR A 262 -0.46 1.17 -15.71
N VAL A 263 -1.62 0.52 -15.69
CA VAL A 263 -1.88 -0.64 -14.85
C VAL A 263 -2.68 -1.70 -15.59
N ARG A 264 -2.40 -2.95 -15.22
CA ARG A 264 -3.19 -4.13 -15.61
C ARG A 264 -3.77 -4.74 -14.33
N VAL A 265 -5.08 -4.97 -14.32
CA VAL A 265 -5.79 -5.57 -13.20
C VAL A 265 -6.56 -6.78 -13.73
N GLN A 266 -6.25 -7.94 -13.18
CA GLN A 266 -7.03 -9.15 -13.44
C GLN A 266 -8.08 -9.31 -12.34
N GLN A 267 -9.33 -9.54 -12.76
CA GLN A 267 -10.43 -9.87 -11.86
C GLN A 267 -11.15 -11.11 -12.38
N GLY A 268 -10.90 -12.25 -11.75
CA GLY A 268 -11.33 -13.55 -12.27
C GLY A 268 -10.74 -13.80 -13.67
N MET A 269 -11.62 -14.06 -14.66
CA MET A 269 -11.24 -14.26 -16.07
C MET A 269 -11.08 -12.95 -16.87
N ARG A 270 -11.45 -11.81 -16.29
CA ARG A 270 -11.42 -10.52 -16.99
C ARG A 270 -10.13 -9.76 -16.70
N ILE A 271 -9.59 -9.13 -17.73
CA ILE A 271 -8.42 -8.25 -17.63
C ILE A 271 -8.89 -6.82 -17.92
N HIS A 272 -8.59 -5.92 -17.02
CA HIS A 272 -8.82 -4.49 -17.14
C HIS A 272 -7.48 -3.79 -17.27
N VAL A 273 -7.36 -2.91 -18.25
CA VAL A 273 -6.16 -2.10 -18.48
C VAL A 273 -6.52 -0.63 -18.52
N GLY A 274 -5.64 0.21 -18.04
CA GLY A 274 -5.88 1.63 -18.03
C GLY A 274 -4.69 2.39 -17.41
N TRP A 275 -4.96 3.61 -17.04
CA TRP A 275 -3.99 4.51 -16.43
C TRP A 275 -4.50 5.10 -15.13
N LEU A 276 -3.58 5.47 -14.26
CA LEU A 276 -3.84 6.26 -13.08
C LEU A 276 -2.84 7.41 -12.98
N GLN A 277 -3.27 8.51 -12.36
CA GLN A 277 -2.45 9.65 -12.04
C GLN A 277 -2.73 10.07 -10.59
N LEU A 278 -1.72 10.52 -9.89
CA LEU A 278 -1.88 10.95 -8.51
C LEU A 278 -1.05 12.18 -8.17
N ARG A 279 -1.51 12.92 -7.18
CA ARG A 279 -0.80 14.02 -6.53
C ARG A 279 -1.11 14.06 -5.04
N PHE A 280 -0.19 14.55 -4.24
CA PHE A 280 -0.43 14.77 -2.83
C PHE A 280 -1.10 16.12 -2.58
N ASP A 281 -2.11 16.13 -1.72
CA ASP A 281 -2.69 17.30 -1.08
C ASP A 281 -2.22 17.29 0.39
N THR A 282 -1.09 17.96 0.64
CA THR A 282 -0.43 17.93 1.95
C THR A 282 -1.17 18.73 3.01
N GLU A 283 -1.98 19.71 2.60
CA GLU A 283 -2.80 20.49 3.53
C GLU A 283 -3.95 19.66 4.12
N ARG A 284 -4.47 18.70 3.33
CA ARG A 284 -5.55 17.81 3.75
C ARG A 284 -5.10 16.43 4.15
N GLU A 285 -3.80 16.15 4.10
CA GLU A 285 -3.23 14.83 4.38
C GLU A 285 -3.86 13.72 3.51
N GLN A 286 -4.03 14.04 2.23
CA GLN A 286 -4.67 13.17 1.25
C GLN A 286 -3.82 13.01 -0.01
N LEU A 287 -3.96 11.83 -0.62
CA LEU A 287 -3.51 11.56 -1.97
C LEU A 287 -4.72 11.62 -2.89
N MET A 288 -4.66 12.48 -3.90
CA MET A 288 -5.67 12.62 -4.94
C MET A 288 -5.33 11.66 -6.07
N LEU A 289 -6.23 10.72 -6.34
CA LEU A 289 -6.08 9.69 -7.37
C LEU A 289 -7.08 9.95 -8.49
N SER A 290 -6.58 10.11 -9.72
CA SER A 290 -7.37 10.17 -10.95
C SER A 290 -7.18 8.87 -11.73
N VAL A 291 -8.25 8.26 -12.21
CA VAL A 291 -8.26 6.94 -12.85
C VAL A 291 -9.03 7.01 -14.16
N GLY A 292 -8.52 6.35 -15.20
CA GLY A 292 -9.23 6.21 -16.48
C GLY A 292 -10.48 5.33 -16.34
N ASP A 293 -11.53 5.66 -17.09
CA ASP A 293 -12.85 5.00 -17.04
C ASP A 293 -12.81 3.47 -17.25
N SER A 294 -11.84 2.97 -18.01
CA SER A 294 -11.64 1.54 -18.25
C SER A 294 -11.39 0.72 -16.97
N LEU A 295 -10.93 1.38 -15.92
CA LEU A 295 -10.66 0.77 -14.60
C LEU A 295 -11.83 0.91 -13.62
N ALA A 296 -12.94 1.54 -13.99
CA ALA A 296 -14.11 1.71 -13.14
C ALA A 296 -14.63 0.40 -12.52
N PRO A 297 -14.72 -0.72 -13.25
CA PRO A 297 -15.18 -1.99 -12.68
C PRO A 297 -14.29 -2.54 -11.56
N VAL A 298 -13.00 -2.18 -11.58
CA VAL A 298 -11.97 -2.68 -10.65
C VAL A 298 -11.41 -1.57 -9.75
N LEU A 299 -12.12 -0.48 -9.61
CA LEU A 299 -11.65 0.70 -8.88
C LEU A 299 -11.25 0.41 -7.42
N PRO A 300 -11.96 -0.42 -6.63
CA PRO A 300 -11.50 -0.79 -5.29
C PRO A 300 -10.16 -1.51 -5.28
N ILE A 301 -9.88 -2.35 -6.29
CA ILE A 301 -8.58 -3.03 -6.46
C ILE A 301 -7.49 -1.99 -6.76
N VAL A 302 -7.75 -1.06 -7.67
CA VAL A 302 -6.83 0.05 -7.98
C VAL A 302 -6.55 0.88 -6.74
N ILE A 303 -7.58 1.23 -5.96
CA ILE A 303 -7.44 1.96 -4.70
C ILE A 303 -6.54 1.19 -3.72
N SER A 304 -6.77 -0.11 -3.53
CA SER A 304 -5.94 -0.95 -2.65
C SER A 304 -4.48 -0.97 -3.10
N ARG A 305 -4.23 -1.16 -4.40
CA ARG A 305 -2.87 -1.15 -4.97
C ARG A 305 -2.18 0.19 -4.82
N VAL A 306 -2.88 1.32 -5.02
CA VAL A 306 -2.33 2.66 -4.79
C VAL A 306 -2.01 2.88 -3.31
N ARG A 307 -2.90 2.49 -2.40
CA ARG A 307 -2.61 2.54 -0.95
C ARG A 307 -1.36 1.73 -0.59
N ALA A 308 -1.23 0.54 -1.16
CA ALA A 308 -0.05 -0.31 -0.99
C ALA A 308 1.22 0.29 -1.60
N MET A 309 1.12 0.83 -2.81
CA MET A 309 2.25 1.42 -3.54
C MET A 309 2.84 2.64 -2.83
N PHE A 310 1.99 3.47 -2.22
CA PHE A 310 2.38 4.68 -1.50
C PHE A 310 2.41 4.51 0.02
N ASP A 311 2.26 3.28 0.51
CA ASP A 311 2.31 2.96 1.95
C ASP A 311 1.43 3.89 2.81
N LEU A 312 0.20 4.19 2.31
CA LEU A 312 -0.70 5.15 2.95
C LEU A 312 -1.26 4.67 4.30
N ASP A 313 -1.21 3.36 4.54
CA ASP A 313 -1.75 2.73 5.74
C ASP A 313 -0.73 2.60 6.89
N ALA A 314 0.54 2.96 6.66
CA ALA A 314 1.57 2.88 7.68
C ALA A 314 1.22 3.68 8.94
N ASP A 315 1.68 3.20 10.09
CA ASP A 315 1.57 3.89 11.38
C ASP A 315 2.88 4.58 11.74
N PRO A 316 3.03 5.89 11.44
CA PRO A 316 4.28 6.60 11.71
C PRO A 316 4.59 6.72 13.20
N ILE A 317 3.58 6.70 14.08
CA ILE A 317 3.81 6.78 15.52
C ILE A 317 4.50 5.51 16.01
N ALA A 318 3.96 4.34 15.65
CA ALA A 318 4.55 3.06 16.03
C ALA A 318 5.93 2.85 15.40
N ILE A 319 6.12 3.26 14.13
CA ILE A 319 7.40 3.19 13.45
C ILE A 319 8.43 4.10 14.10
N ASN A 320 8.07 5.35 14.39
CA ASN A 320 8.96 6.35 14.99
C ASN A 320 9.32 5.99 16.44
N ALA A 321 8.39 5.42 17.21
CA ALA A 321 8.67 4.93 18.57
C ALA A 321 9.83 3.90 18.59
N ALA A 322 9.98 3.11 17.52
CA ALA A 322 11.05 2.12 17.41
C ALA A 322 12.33 2.65 16.74
N LEU A 323 12.24 3.67 15.88
CA LEU A 323 13.32 4.02 14.97
C LEU A 323 13.87 5.45 15.12
N HIS A 324 13.13 6.36 15.75
CA HIS A 324 13.50 7.79 15.83
C HIS A 324 14.86 8.01 16.48
N GLU A 325 15.14 7.34 17.59
CA GLU A 325 16.40 7.49 18.32
C GLU A 325 17.62 7.21 17.44
N ARG A 326 17.54 6.20 16.58
CA ARG A 326 18.65 5.81 15.70
C ARG A 326 18.65 6.57 14.36
N PHE A 327 17.48 6.97 13.86
CA PHE A 327 17.29 7.57 12.55
C PHE A 327 16.29 8.76 12.62
N PRO A 328 16.63 9.86 13.29
CA PRO A 328 15.70 10.98 13.54
C PRO A 328 15.22 11.66 12.25
N ASP A 329 16.08 11.76 11.23
CA ASP A 329 15.76 12.41 9.97
C ASP A 329 14.82 11.59 9.06
N GLY A 330 14.48 10.38 9.50
CA GLY A 330 13.66 9.45 8.70
C GLY A 330 12.18 9.39 9.07
N ASP A 331 11.66 10.22 9.96
CA ASP A 331 10.33 10.07 10.56
C ASP A 331 9.16 10.10 9.58
N GLY A 332 9.31 10.76 8.44
CA GLY A 332 8.30 10.82 7.38
C GLY A 332 8.48 9.79 6.27
N LEU A 333 9.58 9.05 6.26
CA LEU A 333 9.88 8.10 5.20
C LEU A 333 8.92 6.91 5.21
N ARG A 334 8.47 6.52 4.02
CA ARG A 334 7.57 5.38 3.77
C ARG A 334 8.23 4.39 2.83
N VAL A 335 7.94 3.11 3.02
CA VAL A 335 8.45 2.06 2.12
C VAL A 335 7.69 2.11 0.79
N PRO A 336 8.37 2.46 -0.34
CA PRO A 336 7.70 2.47 -1.63
C PRO A 336 7.30 1.04 -2.02
N GLY A 337 5.99 0.80 -2.14
CA GLY A 337 5.45 -0.48 -2.58
C GLY A 337 5.45 -0.64 -4.10
N THR A 338 4.48 -1.39 -4.60
CA THR A 338 4.27 -1.62 -6.04
C THR A 338 2.79 -1.75 -6.37
N ALA A 339 2.42 -1.45 -7.61
CA ALA A 339 1.09 -1.76 -8.14
C ALA A 339 0.97 -3.20 -8.62
N ASP A 340 2.11 -3.84 -8.95
CA ASP A 340 2.19 -5.22 -9.43
C ASP A 340 3.44 -5.90 -8.86
N GLY A 341 3.25 -7.03 -8.16
CA GLY A 341 4.35 -7.75 -7.51
C GLY A 341 5.27 -8.46 -8.49
N PHE A 342 4.74 -8.96 -9.62
CA PHE A 342 5.57 -9.57 -10.66
C PHE A 342 6.47 -8.53 -11.31
N GLU A 343 5.94 -7.36 -11.67
CA GLU A 343 6.74 -6.23 -12.16
C GLU A 343 7.88 -5.89 -11.20
N LEU A 344 7.56 -5.77 -9.89
CA LEU A 344 8.58 -5.48 -8.88
C LEU A 344 9.67 -6.55 -8.83
N ALA A 345 9.30 -7.83 -8.87
CA ALA A 345 10.27 -8.93 -8.82
C ALA A 345 11.18 -8.94 -10.06
N VAL A 346 10.63 -8.69 -11.25
CA VAL A 346 11.41 -8.48 -12.48
C VAL A 346 12.39 -7.33 -12.33
N ARG A 347 11.93 -6.16 -11.84
CA ARG A 347 12.78 -4.98 -11.61
C ARG A 347 13.88 -5.28 -10.58
N ALA A 348 13.60 -6.06 -9.53
CA ALA A 348 14.59 -6.45 -8.53
C ALA A 348 15.69 -7.34 -9.14
N VAL A 349 15.33 -8.30 -10.00
CA VAL A 349 16.29 -9.14 -10.72
C VAL A 349 17.13 -8.31 -11.70
N LEU A 350 16.51 -7.42 -12.47
CA LEU A 350 17.22 -6.54 -13.40
C LEU A 350 18.20 -5.60 -12.68
N GLY A 351 17.84 -5.15 -11.48
CA GLY A 351 18.63 -4.21 -10.69
C GLY A 351 19.81 -4.80 -9.92
N GLN A 352 19.97 -6.14 -9.91
CA GLN A 352 21.08 -6.77 -9.18
C GLN A 352 22.44 -6.27 -9.66
N GLN A 353 23.30 -5.83 -8.73
CA GLN A 353 24.71 -5.43 -8.98
C GLN A 353 24.92 -4.37 -10.08
N ILE A 354 23.91 -3.52 -10.34
CA ILE A 354 24.03 -2.39 -11.29
C ILE A 354 23.42 -1.13 -10.69
N THR A 355 23.71 0.01 -11.30
CA THR A 355 23.10 1.28 -10.87
C THR A 355 21.62 1.36 -11.20
N VAL A 356 20.87 2.17 -10.45
CA VAL A 356 19.44 2.42 -10.71
C VAL A 356 19.22 2.94 -12.15
N ALA A 357 20.10 3.80 -12.65
CA ALA A 357 20.01 4.32 -14.01
C ALA A 357 20.16 3.20 -15.07
N ALA A 358 21.11 2.27 -14.87
CA ALA A 358 21.30 1.12 -15.75
C ALA A 358 20.09 0.16 -15.68
N ALA A 359 19.58 -0.14 -14.47
CA ALA A 359 18.40 -0.98 -14.28
C ALA A 359 17.17 -0.38 -14.95
N ARG A 360 16.97 0.95 -14.84
CA ARG A 360 15.91 1.69 -15.53
C ARG A 360 16.02 1.59 -17.05
N THR A 361 17.24 1.74 -17.59
CA THR A 361 17.47 1.63 -19.03
C THR A 361 17.12 0.25 -19.56
N ILE A 362 17.58 -0.83 -18.88
CA ILE A 362 17.26 -2.21 -19.27
C ILE A 362 15.77 -2.48 -19.10
N GLY A 363 15.16 -2.04 -18.00
CA GLY A 363 13.72 -2.20 -17.76
C GLY A 363 12.87 -1.48 -18.82
N SER A 364 13.27 -0.27 -19.25
CA SER A 364 12.57 0.46 -20.32
C SER A 364 12.68 -0.25 -21.68
N ARG A 365 13.85 -0.83 -22.01
CA ARG A 365 14.01 -1.66 -23.21
C ARG A 365 13.14 -2.94 -23.15
N LEU A 366 13.04 -3.54 -21.97
CA LEU A 366 12.17 -4.71 -21.77
C LEU A 366 10.69 -4.35 -22.01
N VAL A 367 10.25 -3.20 -21.50
CA VAL A 367 8.90 -2.67 -21.74
C VAL A 367 8.67 -2.37 -23.22
N GLU A 368 9.62 -1.75 -23.89
CA GLU A 368 9.53 -1.43 -25.32
C GLU A 368 9.41 -2.70 -26.19
N ALA A 369 10.18 -3.75 -25.86
CA ALA A 369 10.23 -5.00 -26.63
C ALA A 369 9.03 -5.94 -26.36
N PHE A 370 8.56 -6.03 -25.10
CA PHE A 370 7.58 -7.03 -24.68
C PHE A 370 6.31 -6.43 -24.05
N GLY A 371 6.27 -5.12 -23.81
CA GLY A 371 5.10 -4.45 -23.26
C GLY A 371 4.01 -4.26 -24.31
N GLU A 372 2.76 -4.47 -23.93
CA GLU A 372 1.61 -4.25 -24.80
C GLU A 372 1.32 -2.75 -24.94
N PRO A 373 0.97 -2.26 -26.16
CA PRO A 373 0.59 -0.87 -26.34
C PRO A 373 -0.75 -0.57 -25.66
N ILE A 374 -0.87 0.66 -25.13
CA ILE A 374 -2.10 1.19 -24.55
C ILE A 374 -2.24 2.67 -24.92
N ALA A 375 -3.46 3.10 -25.26
CA ALA A 375 -3.75 4.51 -25.45
C ALA A 375 -4.10 5.16 -24.10
N THR A 376 -3.40 6.26 -23.76
CA THR A 376 -3.70 7.08 -22.58
C THR A 376 -3.66 8.56 -22.94
N PRO A 377 -4.34 9.44 -22.21
CA PRO A 377 -4.26 10.90 -22.40
C PRO A 377 -3.01 11.53 -21.78
N ILE A 378 -2.07 10.74 -21.26
CA ILE A 378 -0.89 11.20 -20.54
C ILE A 378 0.34 10.93 -21.39
N ASP A 379 1.06 12.00 -21.74
CA ASP A 379 2.28 11.91 -22.55
C ASP A 379 3.31 10.98 -21.93
N GLY A 380 3.89 10.10 -22.76
CA GLY A 380 4.88 9.12 -22.34
C GLY A 380 4.34 7.89 -21.61
N LEU A 381 3.02 7.74 -21.48
CA LEU A 381 2.38 6.53 -21.00
C LEU A 381 1.67 5.81 -22.15
N ASP A 382 2.35 4.89 -22.82
CA ASP A 382 1.87 4.21 -24.02
C ASP A 382 2.09 2.68 -24.01
N ARG A 383 2.62 2.15 -22.90
CA ARG A 383 2.91 0.72 -22.71
C ARG A 383 2.38 0.21 -21.37
N LEU A 384 1.94 -1.04 -21.37
CA LEU A 384 1.78 -1.85 -20.17
C LEU A 384 3.07 -2.61 -19.88
N PHE A 385 3.36 -2.90 -18.62
CA PHE A 385 4.47 -3.76 -18.27
C PHE A 385 4.25 -5.18 -18.86
N PRO A 386 5.33 -5.86 -19.33
CA PRO A 386 5.23 -7.21 -19.90
C PRO A 386 4.56 -8.20 -18.96
N THR A 387 3.70 -9.05 -19.51
CA THR A 387 3.06 -10.13 -18.74
C THR A 387 4.05 -11.24 -18.36
N PRO A 388 3.76 -12.04 -17.32
CA PRO A 388 4.52 -13.25 -17.03
C PRO A 388 4.65 -14.16 -18.26
N ALA A 389 3.57 -14.33 -19.05
CA ALA A 389 3.58 -15.14 -20.25
C ALA A 389 4.55 -14.61 -21.32
N ALA A 390 4.59 -13.30 -21.53
CA ALA A 390 5.51 -12.69 -22.49
C ALA A 390 6.98 -12.91 -22.09
N ILE A 391 7.30 -12.77 -20.80
CA ILE A 391 8.67 -12.99 -20.30
C ILE A 391 9.06 -14.47 -20.31
N ALA A 392 8.14 -15.38 -19.96
CA ALA A 392 8.39 -16.82 -19.99
C ALA A 392 8.65 -17.34 -21.42
N ALA A 393 7.95 -16.76 -22.42
CA ALA A 393 8.10 -17.12 -23.84
C ALA A 393 9.28 -16.45 -24.54
N ALA A 394 9.87 -15.40 -23.95
CA ALA A 394 10.97 -14.65 -24.58
C ALA A 394 12.21 -15.55 -24.77
N SER A 395 12.83 -15.50 -25.96
CA SER A 395 14.07 -16.23 -26.20
C SER A 395 15.25 -15.60 -25.45
N GLY A 396 16.27 -16.41 -25.11
CA GLY A 396 17.48 -15.91 -24.48
C GLY A 396 18.19 -14.84 -25.33
N ASP A 397 18.18 -14.99 -26.67
CA ASP A 397 18.77 -14.03 -27.58
C ASP A 397 18.01 -12.69 -27.55
N ALA A 398 16.67 -12.72 -27.57
CA ALA A 398 15.85 -11.51 -27.48
C ALA A 398 16.11 -10.76 -26.15
N LEU A 399 16.17 -11.47 -25.03
CA LEU A 399 16.52 -10.88 -23.72
C LEU A 399 17.97 -10.36 -23.71
N GLY A 400 18.91 -11.08 -24.36
CA GLY A 400 20.31 -10.71 -24.47
C GLY A 400 20.52 -9.40 -25.23
N GLN A 401 19.78 -9.16 -26.31
CA GLN A 401 19.82 -7.92 -27.10
C GLN A 401 19.42 -6.69 -26.27
N LEU A 402 18.63 -6.85 -25.21
CA LEU A 402 18.28 -5.79 -24.28
C LEU A 402 19.39 -5.44 -23.28
N GLY A 403 20.47 -6.23 -23.25
CA GLY A 403 21.56 -6.11 -22.28
C GLY A 403 21.36 -6.95 -21.01
N ILE A 404 20.44 -7.92 -21.03
CA ILE A 404 20.17 -8.82 -19.90
C ILE A 404 21.12 -10.02 -19.98
N VAL A 405 22.02 -10.15 -19.01
CA VAL A 405 22.99 -11.25 -18.96
C VAL A 405 22.30 -12.62 -18.71
N ARG A 406 22.90 -13.70 -19.24
CA ARG A 406 22.31 -15.06 -19.25
C ARG A 406 21.78 -15.51 -17.89
N GLN A 407 22.50 -15.24 -16.80
CA GLN A 407 22.07 -15.60 -15.45
C GLN A 407 20.73 -14.94 -15.08
N ARG A 408 20.55 -13.66 -15.40
CA ARG A 408 19.30 -12.93 -15.15
C ARG A 408 18.17 -13.37 -16.08
N GLN A 409 18.47 -13.75 -17.33
CA GLN A 409 17.49 -14.31 -18.25
C GLN A 409 16.84 -15.56 -17.65
N GLY A 410 17.65 -16.50 -17.13
CA GLY A 410 17.16 -17.70 -16.45
C GLY A 410 16.30 -17.39 -15.23
N ALA A 411 16.73 -16.41 -14.41
CA ALA A 411 15.97 -15.96 -13.24
C ALA A 411 14.62 -15.39 -13.62
N LEU A 412 14.55 -14.51 -14.64
CA LEU A 412 13.31 -13.89 -15.11
C LEU A 412 12.32 -14.92 -15.66
N GLN A 413 12.81 -15.87 -16.47
CA GLN A 413 11.98 -16.93 -17.03
C GLN A 413 11.46 -17.91 -15.97
N ALA A 414 12.30 -18.26 -14.97
CA ALA A 414 11.89 -19.10 -13.86
C ALA A 414 10.83 -18.39 -13.00
N LEU A 415 11.06 -17.12 -12.63
CA LEU A 415 10.11 -16.30 -11.91
C LEU A 415 8.75 -16.22 -12.63
N ALA A 416 8.78 -15.97 -13.95
CA ALA A 416 7.56 -15.87 -14.75
C ALA A 416 6.75 -17.17 -14.76
N ARG A 417 7.43 -18.32 -14.90
CA ARG A 417 6.78 -19.64 -14.86
C ARG A 417 6.12 -19.91 -13.52
N GLU A 418 6.81 -19.65 -12.40
CA GLU A 418 6.24 -19.86 -11.06
C GLU A 418 4.98 -19.02 -10.80
N VAL A 419 4.96 -17.80 -11.33
CA VAL A 419 3.78 -16.93 -11.23
C VAL A 419 2.63 -17.44 -12.11
N ILE A 420 2.90 -17.89 -13.36
CA ILE A 420 1.89 -18.44 -14.27
C ILE A 420 1.24 -19.70 -13.66
N GLU A 421 2.04 -20.56 -13.06
CA GLU A 421 1.59 -21.82 -12.47
C GLU A 421 0.98 -21.65 -11.07
N GLY A 422 0.89 -20.41 -10.57
CA GLY A 422 0.27 -20.08 -9.29
C GLY A 422 1.06 -20.57 -8.06
N ARG A 423 2.31 -21.02 -8.24
CA ARG A 423 3.17 -21.44 -7.13
C ARG A 423 3.84 -20.30 -6.39
N LEU A 424 3.91 -19.13 -6.98
CA LEU A 424 4.49 -17.94 -6.38
C LEU A 424 3.45 -16.80 -6.34
N ALA A 425 3.05 -16.41 -5.13
CA ALA A 425 2.15 -15.29 -4.88
C ALA A 425 2.94 -14.04 -4.47
N LEU A 426 2.82 -12.95 -5.23
CA LEU A 426 3.57 -11.71 -5.02
C LEU A 426 2.64 -10.54 -4.69
N HIS A 427 1.87 -10.66 -3.61
CA HIS A 427 0.93 -9.65 -3.13
C HIS A 427 0.90 -9.59 -1.60
N ALA A 428 0.32 -8.54 -1.04
CA ALA A 428 0.31 -8.27 0.40
C ALA A 428 -0.37 -9.36 1.26
N GLY A 429 -1.27 -10.15 0.67
CA GLY A 429 -1.94 -11.28 1.35
C GLY A 429 -1.18 -12.61 1.28
N ALA A 430 -0.01 -12.67 0.61
CA ALA A 430 0.78 -13.89 0.51
C ALA A 430 1.40 -14.28 1.85
N ASP A 431 1.60 -15.59 2.05
CA ASP A 431 2.37 -16.11 3.18
C ASP A 431 3.86 -15.80 3.01
N VAL A 432 4.37 -14.90 3.83
CA VAL A 432 5.74 -14.38 3.68
C VAL A 432 6.80 -15.46 3.80
N PRO A 433 6.81 -16.32 4.84
CA PRO A 433 7.81 -17.37 4.98
C PRO A 433 7.86 -18.32 3.77
N SER A 434 6.71 -18.83 3.35
CA SER A 434 6.62 -19.74 2.19
C SER A 434 7.05 -19.05 0.90
N THR A 435 6.68 -17.78 0.71
CA THR A 435 7.07 -17.00 -0.47
C THR A 435 8.57 -16.73 -0.50
N LEU A 436 9.20 -16.44 0.64
CA LEU A 436 10.66 -16.27 0.73
C LEU A 436 11.40 -17.56 0.34
N VAL A 437 10.95 -18.73 0.83
CA VAL A 437 11.51 -20.04 0.47
C VAL A 437 11.35 -20.29 -1.03
N ALA A 438 10.17 -20.04 -1.59
CA ALA A 438 9.91 -20.21 -3.02
C ALA A 438 10.78 -19.28 -3.89
N LEU A 439 10.94 -18.01 -3.50
CA LEU A 439 11.81 -17.06 -4.19
C LEU A 439 13.27 -17.50 -4.17
N GLN A 440 13.79 -17.92 -3.01
CA GLN A 440 15.18 -18.34 -2.86
C GLN A 440 15.50 -19.66 -3.55
N ALA A 441 14.50 -20.48 -3.85
CA ALA A 441 14.66 -21.69 -4.66
C ALA A 441 14.86 -21.39 -6.15
N LEU A 442 14.58 -20.17 -6.61
CA LEU A 442 14.74 -19.78 -8.01
C LEU A 442 16.21 -19.46 -8.34
N PRO A 443 16.71 -19.87 -9.51
CA PRO A 443 18.07 -19.58 -9.93
C PRO A 443 18.31 -18.08 -9.98
N GLY A 444 19.38 -17.60 -9.35
CA GLY A 444 19.76 -16.18 -9.37
C GLY A 444 18.97 -15.28 -8.43
N ILE A 445 18.08 -15.80 -7.59
CA ILE A 445 17.39 -15.06 -6.54
C ILE A 445 17.97 -15.44 -5.18
N GLY A 446 18.85 -14.59 -4.66
CA GLY A 446 19.43 -14.73 -3.32
C GLY A 446 18.58 -14.06 -2.24
N ASP A 447 19.04 -14.18 -0.98
CA ASP A 447 18.36 -13.60 0.18
C ASP A 447 18.06 -12.09 0.02
N TRP A 448 19.04 -11.31 -0.44
CA TRP A 448 18.85 -9.86 -0.64
C TRP A 448 17.65 -9.57 -1.56
N THR A 449 17.57 -10.25 -2.71
CA THR A 449 16.49 -10.03 -3.68
C THR A 449 15.14 -10.49 -3.12
N ALA A 450 15.12 -11.63 -2.43
CA ALA A 450 13.91 -12.15 -1.77
C ALA A 450 13.40 -11.21 -0.68
N GLN A 451 14.28 -10.70 0.19
CA GLN A 451 13.93 -9.73 1.24
C GLN A 451 13.44 -8.39 0.64
N TYR A 452 14.08 -7.92 -0.43
CA TYR A 452 13.66 -6.70 -1.13
C TYR A 452 12.25 -6.85 -1.75
N ILE A 453 11.96 -8.01 -2.37
CA ILE A 453 10.62 -8.33 -2.87
C ILE A 453 9.62 -8.42 -1.72
N ALA A 454 9.97 -9.08 -0.63
CA ALA A 454 9.10 -9.20 0.55
C ALA A 454 8.78 -7.82 1.15
N MET A 455 9.76 -6.94 1.26
CA MET A 455 9.56 -5.58 1.77
C MET A 455 8.56 -4.79 0.92
N ARG A 456 8.67 -4.85 -0.41
CA ARG A 456 7.97 -3.96 -1.31
C ARG A 456 6.71 -4.56 -1.95
N ALA A 457 6.71 -5.84 -2.35
CA ALA A 457 5.58 -6.52 -2.96
C ALA A 457 4.66 -7.16 -1.92
N LEU A 458 5.23 -7.88 -0.93
CA LEU A 458 4.45 -8.50 0.12
C LEU A 458 4.11 -7.52 1.25
N ARG A 459 4.68 -6.31 1.22
CA ARG A 459 4.54 -5.27 2.26
C ARG A 459 4.91 -5.78 3.65
N TRP A 460 5.93 -6.61 3.70
CA TRP A 460 6.41 -7.13 4.98
C TRP A 460 7.29 -6.10 5.70
N PRO A 461 6.81 -5.46 6.77
CA PRO A 461 7.54 -4.37 7.42
C PRO A 461 8.78 -4.85 8.16
N ASP A 462 8.90 -6.15 8.45
CA ASP A 462 10.05 -6.75 9.13
C ASP A 462 11.06 -7.38 8.16
N ALA A 463 10.94 -7.13 6.85
CA ALA A 463 11.93 -7.55 5.85
C ALA A 463 13.28 -6.89 6.12
N PHE A 464 14.37 -7.68 6.08
CA PHE A 464 15.70 -7.18 6.41
C PHE A 464 16.79 -7.86 5.58
N PRO A 465 17.26 -7.23 4.51
CA PRO A 465 18.34 -7.76 3.68
C PRO A 465 19.70 -7.57 4.38
N ALA A 466 19.99 -8.37 5.39
CA ALA A 466 21.18 -8.25 6.25
C ALA A 466 22.51 -8.26 5.47
N GLY A 467 22.53 -8.90 4.28
CA GLY A 467 23.68 -8.93 3.37
C GLY A 467 23.87 -7.67 2.52
N ASP A 468 23.01 -6.65 2.67
CA ASP A 468 23.11 -5.41 1.91
C ASP A 468 24.33 -4.58 2.34
N VAL A 469 25.26 -4.33 1.42
CA VAL A 469 26.52 -3.62 1.69
C VAL A 469 26.27 -2.17 2.12
N ALA A 470 25.29 -1.50 1.51
CA ALA A 470 24.95 -0.13 1.84
C ALA A 470 24.33 -0.06 3.25
N LEU A 471 23.44 -1.00 3.57
CA LEU A 471 22.86 -1.15 4.91
C LEU A 471 23.96 -1.40 5.96
N GLN A 472 24.87 -2.37 5.73
CA GLN A 472 25.98 -2.65 6.63
C GLN A 472 26.85 -1.42 6.87
N LYS A 473 27.17 -0.67 5.80
CA LYS A 473 27.92 0.59 5.89
C LYS A 473 27.18 1.64 6.74
N ALA A 474 25.89 1.81 6.53
CA ALA A 474 25.07 2.76 7.30
C ALA A 474 24.98 2.40 8.78
N LEU A 475 25.01 1.10 9.09
CA LEU A 475 24.99 0.58 10.46
C LEU A 475 26.36 0.56 11.12
N GLY A 476 27.46 0.74 10.37
CA GLY A 476 28.83 0.65 10.87
C GLY A 476 29.28 -0.78 11.16
N VAL A 477 28.69 -1.78 10.47
CA VAL A 477 29.01 -3.21 10.63
C VAL A 477 29.55 -3.80 9.33
N THR A 478 30.24 -4.95 9.40
CA THR A 478 30.91 -5.55 8.26
C THR A 478 30.36 -6.92 7.87
N THR A 479 29.42 -7.48 8.63
CA THR A 479 28.85 -8.80 8.36
C THR A 479 27.33 -8.78 8.42
N ALA A 480 26.69 -9.66 7.64
CA ALA A 480 25.24 -9.83 7.68
C ALA A 480 24.74 -10.26 9.07
N ARG A 481 25.52 -11.08 9.79
CA ARG A 481 25.19 -11.49 11.16
C ARG A 481 25.16 -10.30 12.10
N ALA A 482 26.18 -9.44 12.09
CA ALA A 482 26.22 -8.24 12.95
C ALA A 482 25.08 -7.26 12.60
N ALA A 483 24.75 -7.09 11.31
CA ALA A 483 23.61 -6.29 10.89
C ALA A 483 22.29 -6.86 11.42
N ALA A 484 22.09 -8.19 11.32
CA ALA A 484 20.90 -8.86 11.84
C ALA A 484 20.77 -8.72 13.38
N GLU A 485 21.88 -8.86 14.11
CA GLU A 485 21.91 -8.67 15.56
C GLU A 485 21.56 -7.22 15.94
N ALA A 486 22.16 -6.22 15.29
CA ALA A 486 21.90 -4.81 15.54
C ALA A 486 20.42 -4.40 15.26
N SER A 487 19.74 -5.13 14.39
CA SER A 487 18.37 -4.79 13.97
C SER A 487 17.26 -5.36 14.88
N GLN A 488 17.60 -6.14 15.91
CA GLN A 488 16.56 -6.84 16.70
C GLN A 488 15.64 -5.88 17.47
N ALA A 489 16.17 -4.77 17.95
CA ALA A 489 15.38 -3.74 18.64
C ALA A 489 14.37 -3.01 17.73
N TRP A 490 14.52 -3.12 16.41
CA TRP A 490 13.65 -2.43 15.45
C TRP A 490 12.47 -3.28 14.96
N ARG A 491 12.34 -4.51 15.44
CA ARG A 491 11.18 -5.34 15.12
C ARG A 491 9.88 -4.72 15.65
N PRO A 492 8.81 -4.79 14.87
CA PRO A 492 8.66 -5.43 13.55
C PRO A 492 8.88 -4.47 12.35
N TRP A 493 9.62 -3.36 12.54
CA TRP A 493 9.76 -2.26 11.59
C TRP A 493 11.11 -2.25 10.85
N ARG A 494 11.79 -3.41 10.76
CA ARG A 494 13.14 -3.48 10.17
C ARG A 494 13.20 -3.03 8.71
N GLY A 495 12.14 -3.21 7.91
CA GLY A 495 12.07 -2.71 6.54
C GLY A 495 12.12 -1.17 6.46
N TYR A 496 11.50 -0.49 7.43
CA TYR A 496 11.62 0.97 7.56
C TYR A 496 13.01 1.39 8.05
N ALA A 497 13.62 0.62 8.94
CA ALA A 497 15.00 0.85 9.37
C ALA A 497 15.97 0.75 8.20
N VAL A 498 15.80 -0.23 7.30
CA VAL A 498 16.58 -0.36 6.05
C VAL A 498 16.46 0.90 5.20
N LEU A 499 15.24 1.38 4.98
CA LEU A 499 14.96 2.59 4.21
C LEU A 499 15.65 3.82 4.82
N ARG A 500 15.53 4.00 6.14
CA ARG A 500 16.16 5.11 6.87
C ARG A 500 17.68 5.01 6.83
N ALA A 501 18.24 3.81 6.99
CA ALA A 501 19.67 3.58 6.87
C ALA A 501 20.20 3.94 5.47
N TRP A 502 19.50 3.56 4.41
CA TRP A 502 19.86 3.98 3.05
C TRP A 502 19.78 5.49 2.87
N HIS A 503 18.83 6.15 3.53
CA HIS A 503 18.66 7.61 3.47
C HIS A 503 19.82 8.39 4.11
N THR A 504 20.50 7.83 5.11
CA THR A 504 21.67 8.48 5.74
C THR A 504 22.93 8.45 4.88
N LEU A 505 22.95 7.65 3.81
CA LEU A 505 24.11 7.51 2.95
C LEU A 505 24.18 8.62 1.90
N PRO A 506 25.41 9.07 1.52
CA PRO A 506 25.53 9.98 0.40
C PRO A 506 24.99 9.32 -0.87
N ALA A 507 24.47 10.13 -1.71
CA ALA A 507 23.71 9.75 -2.89
C ALA A 507 24.41 8.81 -3.89
N SER A 508 25.72 8.71 -3.85
CA SER A 508 26.51 7.77 -4.64
C SER A 508 26.53 6.35 -4.09
N ALA A 509 26.14 6.17 -2.81
CA ALA A 509 26.25 4.91 -2.08
C ALA A 509 24.88 4.25 -1.77
N ALA A 510 23.77 4.99 -1.89
CA ALA A 510 22.44 4.48 -1.54
C ALA A 510 21.74 3.83 -2.73
N PRO A 511 21.20 2.60 -2.62
CA PRO A 511 20.40 1.99 -3.67
C PRO A 511 19.05 2.72 -3.77
N GLY A 512 19.02 3.81 -4.55
CA GLY A 512 17.76 4.38 -5.07
C GLY A 512 17.01 5.40 -4.22
N ILE A 513 17.51 5.87 -3.07
CA ILE A 513 16.84 6.90 -2.27
C ILE A 513 17.69 8.17 -2.21
N ARG A 514 17.21 9.25 -2.81
CA ARG A 514 17.76 10.60 -2.66
C ARG A 514 16.66 11.62 -2.47
N THR A 515 16.82 12.48 -1.48
CA THR A 515 16.08 13.74 -1.38
C THR A 515 16.65 14.73 -2.38
N SER A 516 15.81 15.53 -3.00
CA SER A 516 16.21 16.74 -3.70
C SER A 516 16.56 17.82 -2.66
N ALA A 517 17.73 17.72 -2.02
CA ALA A 517 18.28 18.87 -1.33
C ALA A 517 18.69 19.87 -2.42
N THR A 518 17.93 20.93 -2.53
CA THR A 518 18.22 22.11 -3.35
C THR A 518 19.52 22.73 -2.82
N SER A 519 20.66 22.36 -3.41
CA SER A 519 21.88 23.14 -3.23
C SER A 519 21.78 24.35 -4.15
N ALA A 520 21.14 25.39 -3.68
CA ALA A 520 21.36 26.74 -4.17
C ALA A 520 22.71 27.23 -3.63
N THR A 521 23.80 26.70 -4.16
CA THR A 521 25.11 27.30 -3.96
C THR A 521 25.20 28.43 -4.97
N ALA A 522 25.05 29.67 -4.49
CA ALA A 522 25.33 30.89 -5.20
C ALA A 522 26.75 30.82 -5.75
N LYS A 523 26.90 30.73 -7.07
CA LYS A 523 28.12 31.07 -7.75
C LYS A 523 28.32 32.58 -7.61
N ALA A 524 29.22 32.97 -6.73
CA ALA A 524 29.75 34.34 -6.70
C ALA A 524 30.36 34.65 -8.08
N ILE A 525 29.75 35.61 -8.75
CA ILE A 525 30.27 36.18 -9.98
C ILE A 525 31.55 36.97 -9.59
N GLN A 526 32.71 36.46 -9.92
CA GLN A 526 33.95 37.24 -9.90
C GLN A 526 33.92 38.20 -11.09
N GLU A 527 33.81 39.49 -10.78
CA GLU A 527 34.06 40.56 -11.75
C GLU A 527 35.50 40.54 -12.24
N PRO A 528 35.78 40.80 -13.53
CA PRO A 528 37.16 40.89 -14.06
C PRO A 528 37.78 42.23 -13.63
N ARG A 529 38.94 42.15 -12.95
CA ARG A 529 39.78 43.29 -12.62
C ARG A 529 40.29 43.93 -13.93
N THR A 530 39.87 45.15 -14.20
CA THR A 530 40.43 46.06 -15.19
C THR A 530 41.85 46.45 -14.78
N ARG A 531 42.84 46.10 -15.61
CA ARG A 531 44.17 46.64 -15.53
C ARG A 531 44.18 48.02 -16.19
N THR A 532 44.35 49.08 -15.42
CA THR A 532 44.75 50.39 -15.88
C THR A 532 46.27 50.39 -16.12
N GLY A 533 46.66 50.42 -17.33
CA GLY A 533 48.06 50.71 -17.74
C GLY A 533 48.26 52.19 -17.90
N THR A 534 49.15 52.77 -17.09
CA THR A 534 49.67 54.15 -17.25
C THR A 534 50.80 54.09 -18.23
N ILE A 535 50.70 54.91 -19.30
CA ILE A 535 51.84 55.26 -20.18
C ILE A 535 52.20 56.65 -19.79
N ALA A 536 53.51 56.82 -19.47
CA ALA A 536 54.21 58.09 -19.52
C ALA A 536 55.10 58.08 -20.72
#